data_748b407fca3f660f8f47ca6c06cfd557
#
_entry.id   748b407fca3f660f8f47ca6c06cfd557
#
_cell.length_a   1.000
_cell.length_b   1.000
_cell.length_c   1.000
_cell.angle_alpha   90.00
_cell.angle_beta   90.00
_cell.angle_gamma   90.00
#
_symmetry.space_group_name_H-M   'P 1'
#
loop_
_entity.id
_entity.type
_entity.pdbx_description
1 polymer ?
#
loop_
_entity_poly.entity_id
_entity_poly.type
_entity_poly.pdbx_seq_one_letter_code
_entity_poly.pdbx_strand_id
1 'polypeptide(L)'
;MNILGIDFEEWYHPELIKQNIKNEKHTPSVINGIDKILDLLRKHETFATFFVVGELLEIQPDIFDKIIENDHEIGFHTMYHDRLDSSGFKEKFSSEVKKFAELTNHKSRGFRAPTFSLSNTSSWAIDILEENDYVYDSSIVPAKTSMYGSPNAEHKPYRITSKSIEKNDPSGKLIEFPLLVTRFLGKKIP
;
A
#
# COMPACT_ATOMS: atom_id res chain seq x y z
N MET A 1 -6.79 12.51 14.42
CA MET A 1 -7.18 12.31 13.00
C MET A 1 -7.09 10.82 12.75
N ASN A 2 -8.14 10.22 12.20
CA ASN A 2 -8.12 8.84 11.72
C ASN A 2 -8.03 8.87 10.19
N ILE A 3 -7.18 8.02 9.62
CA ILE A 3 -7.00 7.89 8.17
C ILE A 3 -7.48 6.50 7.79
N LEU A 4 -8.33 6.41 6.77
CA LEU A 4 -8.82 5.15 6.23
C LEU A 4 -8.04 4.82 4.96
N GLY A 5 -7.29 3.72 4.99
CA GLY A 5 -6.65 3.12 3.82
C GLY A 5 -7.38 1.84 3.44
N ILE A 6 -7.65 1.67 2.16
CA ILE A 6 -8.29 0.50 1.59
C ILE A 6 -7.32 -0.13 0.60
N ASP A 7 -6.90 -1.37 0.84
CA ASP A 7 -6.12 -2.12 -0.13
C ASP A 7 -7.09 -2.62 -1.21
N PHE A 8 -6.95 -2.05 -2.41
CA PHE A 8 -7.80 -2.35 -3.55
C PHE A 8 -7.10 -3.39 -4.42
N GLU A 9 -7.40 -4.64 -4.08
CA GLU A 9 -6.77 -5.83 -4.63
C GLU A 9 -7.80 -6.94 -4.87
N GLU A 10 -7.49 -7.88 -5.76
CA GLU A 10 -8.32 -9.04 -6.02
C GLU A 10 -8.10 -10.15 -4.98
N TRP A 11 -9.09 -11.00 -4.83
CA TRP A 11 -9.06 -12.13 -3.88
C TRP A 11 -7.89 -13.09 -4.10
N TYR A 12 -7.30 -13.12 -5.29
CA TYR A 12 -6.16 -13.97 -5.65
C TYR A 12 -4.80 -13.29 -5.44
N HIS A 13 -4.76 -12.01 -5.08
CA HIS A 13 -3.51 -11.29 -4.82
C HIS A 13 -2.84 -11.66 -3.50
N PRO A 14 -3.58 -11.83 -2.36
CA PRO A 14 -2.94 -12.10 -1.08
C PRO A 14 -2.02 -13.32 -1.14
N GLU A 15 -0.83 -13.19 -0.54
CA GLU A 15 0.25 -14.19 -0.60
C GLU A 15 -0.23 -15.59 -0.19
N LEU A 16 -1.07 -15.70 0.85
CA LEU A 16 -1.62 -16.97 1.30
C LEU A 16 -2.52 -17.65 0.26
N ILE A 17 -3.16 -16.88 -0.58
CA ILE A 17 -4.00 -17.39 -1.67
C ILE A 17 -3.13 -17.72 -2.89
N LYS A 18 -2.26 -16.76 -3.29
CA LYS A 18 -1.38 -16.86 -4.45
C LYS A 18 -0.54 -18.16 -4.45
N GLN A 19 -0.08 -18.59 -3.29
CA GLN A 19 0.69 -19.85 -3.14
C GLN A 19 -0.15 -21.13 -3.32
N ASN A 20 -1.46 -21.05 -3.16
CA ASN A 20 -2.34 -22.22 -3.16
C ASN A 20 -3.24 -22.34 -4.40
N ILE A 21 -3.31 -21.30 -5.23
CA ILE A 21 -4.07 -21.35 -6.48
C ILE A 21 -3.17 -21.80 -7.62
N LYS A 22 -3.69 -22.70 -8.46
CA LYS A 22 -3.04 -23.09 -9.72
C LYS A 22 -3.08 -21.90 -10.68
N ASN A 23 -2.15 -21.88 -11.66
CA ASN A 23 -2.05 -20.88 -12.74
C ASN A 23 -3.30 -20.86 -13.66
N GLU A 24 -4.48 -20.72 -13.09
CA GLU A 24 -5.74 -20.56 -13.81
C GLU A 24 -6.02 -19.06 -14.02
N LYS A 25 -6.66 -18.73 -15.14
CA LYS A 25 -7.13 -17.37 -15.36
C LYS A 25 -8.23 -17.07 -14.35
N HIS A 26 -7.97 -16.15 -13.44
CA HIS A 26 -8.97 -15.68 -12.48
C HIS A 26 -9.76 -14.52 -13.07
N THR A 27 -11.06 -14.51 -12.78
CA THR A 27 -11.91 -13.38 -13.18
C THR A 27 -11.87 -12.33 -12.08
N PRO A 28 -11.48 -11.07 -12.40
CA PRO A 28 -11.53 -9.98 -11.46
C PRO A 28 -12.95 -9.79 -10.90
N SER A 29 -13.06 -9.56 -9.60
CA SER A 29 -14.34 -9.40 -8.90
C SER A 29 -14.43 -8.09 -8.10
N VAL A 30 -13.31 -7.59 -7.56
CA VAL A 30 -13.26 -6.35 -6.80
C VAL A 30 -13.68 -5.15 -7.65
N ILE A 31 -13.36 -5.20 -8.94
CA ILE A 31 -13.76 -4.21 -9.94
C ILE A 31 -15.28 -3.96 -9.92
N ASN A 32 -16.07 -5.03 -9.80
CA ASN A 32 -17.53 -4.93 -9.72
C ASN A 32 -18.02 -4.41 -8.35
N GLY A 33 -17.15 -4.39 -7.35
CA GLY A 33 -17.46 -3.93 -5.99
C GLY A 33 -17.19 -2.46 -5.74
N ILE A 34 -16.40 -1.79 -6.60
CA ILE A 34 -15.94 -0.42 -6.34
C ILE A 34 -17.11 0.56 -6.14
N ASP A 35 -18.13 0.52 -6.99
CA ASP A 35 -19.25 1.44 -6.90
C ASP A 35 -19.99 1.31 -5.56
N LYS A 36 -20.09 0.10 -5.01
CA LYS A 36 -20.70 -0.14 -3.69
C LYS A 36 -19.86 0.45 -2.55
N ILE A 37 -18.52 0.37 -2.67
CA ILE A 37 -17.59 0.94 -1.68
C ILE A 37 -17.70 2.47 -1.73
N LEU A 38 -17.67 3.06 -2.92
CA LEU A 38 -17.80 4.51 -3.10
C LEU A 38 -19.15 5.03 -2.58
N ASP A 39 -20.25 4.32 -2.84
CA ASP A 39 -21.58 4.65 -2.31
C ASP A 39 -21.60 4.60 -0.78
N LEU A 40 -20.97 3.61 -0.17
CA LEU A 40 -20.87 3.49 1.28
C LEU A 40 -20.07 4.66 1.89
N LEU A 41 -18.92 4.97 1.31
CA LEU A 41 -18.06 6.07 1.77
C LEU A 41 -18.79 7.42 1.65
N ARG A 42 -19.48 7.66 0.53
CA ARG A 42 -20.29 8.86 0.31
C ARG A 42 -21.43 8.97 1.33
N LYS A 43 -22.14 7.87 1.59
CA LYS A 43 -23.21 7.82 2.59
C LYS A 43 -22.74 8.21 3.99
N HIS A 44 -21.50 7.91 4.32
CA HIS A 44 -20.90 8.19 5.63
C HIS A 44 -19.96 9.41 5.62
N GLU A 45 -19.98 10.21 4.55
CA GLU A 45 -19.13 11.41 4.40
C GLU A 45 -17.66 11.13 4.75
N THR A 46 -17.17 9.96 4.30
CA THR A 46 -15.83 9.45 4.65
C THR A 46 -14.97 9.43 3.42
N PHE A 47 -13.75 9.98 3.53
CA PHE A 47 -12.72 9.91 2.51
C PHE A 47 -11.73 8.79 2.82
N ALA A 48 -11.16 8.20 1.78
CA ALA A 48 -10.20 7.11 1.91
C ALA A 48 -9.06 7.26 0.90
N THR A 49 -7.91 6.64 1.22
CA THR A 49 -6.87 6.34 0.25
C THR A 49 -7.08 4.91 -0.24
N PHE A 50 -7.22 4.72 -1.54
CA PHE A 50 -7.22 3.41 -2.18
C PHE A 50 -5.79 3.06 -2.59
N PHE A 51 -5.17 2.10 -1.92
CA PHE A 51 -3.90 1.52 -2.33
C PHE A 51 -4.19 0.46 -3.39
N VAL A 52 -3.98 0.82 -4.65
CA VAL A 52 -4.44 0.04 -5.81
C VAL A 52 -3.31 -0.82 -6.36
N VAL A 53 -3.59 -2.09 -6.58
CA VAL A 53 -2.73 -2.98 -7.36
C VAL A 53 -2.80 -2.55 -8.83
N GLY A 54 -1.66 -2.19 -9.41
CA GLY A 54 -1.61 -1.48 -10.70
C GLY A 54 -2.20 -2.24 -11.87
N GLU A 55 -2.16 -3.57 -11.88
CA GLU A 55 -2.80 -4.38 -12.95
C GLU A 55 -4.31 -4.15 -13.05
N LEU A 56 -4.97 -3.73 -11.97
CA LEU A 56 -6.40 -3.43 -12.00
C LEU A 56 -6.70 -2.19 -12.86
N LEU A 57 -5.79 -1.21 -12.88
CA LEU A 57 -5.89 -0.04 -13.76
C LEU A 57 -5.58 -0.41 -15.22
N GLU A 58 -4.77 -1.43 -15.47
CA GLU A 58 -4.53 -1.93 -16.83
C GLU A 58 -5.76 -2.70 -17.36
N ILE A 59 -6.44 -3.45 -16.48
CA ILE A 59 -7.65 -4.20 -16.84
C ILE A 59 -8.85 -3.25 -17.02
N GLN A 60 -9.00 -2.28 -16.13
CA GLN A 60 -10.12 -1.35 -16.11
C GLN A 60 -9.65 0.07 -15.74
N PRO A 61 -9.23 0.87 -16.72
CA PRO A 61 -8.67 2.21 -16.50
C PRO A 61 -9.63 3.19 -15.82
N ASP A 62 -10.96 3.06 -16.00
CA ASP A 62 -11.97 3.92 -15.39
C ASP A 62 -12.05 3.84 -13.86
N ILE A 63 -11.41 2.85 -13.24
CA ILE A 63 -11.26 2.78 -11.77
C ILE A 63 -10.56 4.02 -11.24
N PHE A 64 -9.53 4.50 -11.94
CA PHE A 64 -8.82 5.72 -11.55
C PHE A 64 -9.77 6.91 -11.49
N ASP A 65 -10.52 7.15 -12.57
CA ASP A 65 -11.46 8.26 -12.64
C ASP A 65 -12.54 8.14 -11.56
N LYS A 66 -13.11 6.95 -11.36
CA LYS A 66 -14.10 6.70 -10.30
C LYS A 66 -13.58 7.06 -8.90
N ILE A 67 -12.35 6.72 -8.56
CA ILE A 67 -11.75 7.04 -7.26
C ILE A 67 -11.59 8.55 -7.11
N ILE A 68 -11.01 9.21 -8.12
CA ILE A 68 -10.69 10.64 -8.07
C ILE A 68 -11.94 11.53 -8.14
N GLU A 69 -12.93 11.17 -8.96
CA GLU A 69 -14.20 11.93 -9.07
C GLU A 69 -15.07 11.85 -7.82
N ASN A 70 -14.82 10.88 -6.94
CA ASN A 70 -15.47 10.77 -5.64
C ASN A 70 -14.61 11.35 -4.49
N ASP A 71 -13.62 12.22 -4.80
CA ASP A 71 -12.76 12.91 -3.85
C ASP A 71 -11.91 11.97 -2.98
N HIS A 72 -11.63 10.75 -3.47
CA HIS A 72 -10.74 9.82 -2.79
C HIS A 72 -9.33 9.91 -3.35
N GLU A 73 -8.36 9.47 -2.55
CA GLU A 73 -6.96 9.41 -2.95
C GLU A 73 -6.62 8.04 -3.52
N ILE A 74 -5.70 8.02 -4.51
CA ILE A 74 -5.12 6.80 -5.03
C ILE A 74 -3.66 6.68 -4.58
N GLY A 75 -3.30 5.54 -3.97
CA GLY A 75 -1.96 5.15 -3.59
C GLY A 75 -1.50 3.92 -4.35
N PHE A 76 -0.20 3.70 -4.42
CA PHE A 76 0.42 2.56 -5.11
C PHE A 76 0.54 1.34 -4.19
N HIS A 77 0.17 0.15 -4.71
CA HIS A 77 0.24 -1.14 -4.00
C HIS A 77 0.98 -2.22 -4.82
N THR A 78 2.08 -1.83 -5.47
CA THR A 78 2.82 -2.54 -6.52
C THR A 78 1.97 -2.87 -7.75
N MET A 79 2.61 -3.24 -8.86
CA MET A 79 1.85 -3.53 -10.10
C MET A 79 1.09 -4.85 -10.04
N TYR A 80 1.64 -5.87 -9.37
CA TYR A 80 1.12 -7.24 -9.37
C TYR A 80 1.04 -7.83 -7.96
N HIS A 81 0.90 -6.96 -6.94
CA HIS A 81 0.89 -7.34 -5.52
C HIS A 81 2.14 -8.14 -5.11
N ASP A 82 3.29 -7.81 -5.70
CA ASP A 82 4.55 -8.42 -5.31
C ASP A 82 5.09 -7.79 -4.04
N ARG A 83 5.54 -8.64 -3.11
CA ARG A 83 6.17 -8.19 -1.86
C ARG A 83 7.53 -7.56 -2.16
N LEU A 84 7.91 -6.53 -1.39
CA LEU A 84 9.20 -5.85 -1.53
C LEU A 84 10.39 -6.79 -1.27
N ASP A 85 10.22 -7.81 -0.43
CA ASP A 85 11.24 -8.79 -0.07
C ASP A 85 11.29 -10.00 -1.03
N SER A 86 10.51 -10.00 -2.11
CA SER A 86 10.56 -11.04 -3.13
C SER A 86 11.88 -10.98 -3.92
N SER A 87 12.40 -12.16 -4.26
CA SER A 87 13.65 -12.26 -5.02
C SER A 87 13.57 -11.56 -6.37
N GLY A 88 14.54 -10.69 -6.69
CA GLY A 88 14.61 -9.95 -7.96
C GLY A 88 13.58 -8.82 -8.08
N PHE A 89 12.83 -8.50 -7.03
CA PHE A 89 11.81 -7.45 -7.12
C PHE A 89 12.42 -6.04 -7.09
N LYS A 90 13.52 -5.85 -6.38
CA LYS A 90 14.23 -4.58 -6.32
C LYS A 90 14.55 -4.01 -7.71
N GLU A 91 14.99 -4.87 -8.63
CA GLU A 91 15.37 -4.49 -9.98
C GLU A 91 14.19 -4.04 -10.82
N LYS A 92 12.97 -4.49 -10.49
CA LYS A 92 11.73 -4.15 -11.20
C LYS A 92 11.00 -2.95 -10.60
N PHE A 93 11.17 -2.70 -9.30
CA PHE A 93 10.35 -1.77 -8.55
C PHE A 93 10.35 -0.35 -9.13
N SER A 94 11.53 0.16 -9.55
CA SER A 94 11.60 1.49 -10.17
C SER A 94 10.78 1.59 -11.47
N SER A 95 10.75 0.53 -12.27
CA SER A 95 9.94 0.51 -13.50
C SER A 95 8.45 0.40 -13.20
N GLU A 96 8.07 -0.33 -12.15
CA GLU A 96 6.67 -0.44 -11.70
C GLU A 96 6.14 0.87 -11.13
N VAL A 97 6.96 1.58 -10.34
CA VAL A 97 6.63 2.91 -9.81
C VAL A 97 6.34 3.89 -10.94
N LYS A 98 7.20 3.92 -11.97
CA LYS A 98 7.01 4.80 -13.15
C LYS A 98 5.76 4.43 -13.94
N LYS A 99 5.54 3.13 -14.17
CA LYS A 99 4.35 2.65 -14.87
C LYS A 99 3.06 3.03 -14.13
N PHE A 100 3.03 2.88 -12.82
CA PHE A 100 1.87 3.29 -12.02
C PHE A 100 1.65 4.80 -12.04
N ALA A 101 2.73 5.59 -12.01
CA ALA A 101 2.65 7.03 -12.15
C ALA A 101 2.00 7.45 -13.48
N GLU A 102 2.37 6.78 -14.59
CA GLU A 102 1.74 7.00 -15.91
C GLU A 102 0.25 6.66 -15.90
N LEU A 103 -0.12 5.48 -15.35
CA LEU A 103 -1.51 5.04 -15.26
C LEU A 103 -2.39 5.97 -14.40
N THR A 104 -1.80 6.69 -13.46
CA THR A 104 -2.49 7.60 -12.54
C THR A 104 -2.28 9.07 -12.87
N ASN A 105 -1.80 9.39 -14.07
CA ASN A 105 -1.49 10.76 -14.49
C ASN A 105 -0.63 11.51 -13.44
N HIS A 106 0.34 10.83 -12.82
CA HIS A 106 1.23 11.34 -11.78
C HIS A 106 0.51 11.91 -10.54
N LYS A 107 -0.72 11.47 -10.26
CA LYS A 107 -1.50 11.93 -9.09
C LYS A 107 -1.26 11.09 -7.84
N SER A 108 -0.75 9.86 -7.97
CA SER A 108 -0.42 9.03 -6.81
C SER A 108 0.78 9.58 -6.04
N ARG A 109 0.63 9.73 -4.72
CA ARG A 109 1.66 10.26 -3.83
C ARG A 109 1.95 9.35 -2.63
N GLY A 110 1.10 8.37 -2.41
CA GLY A 110 1.20 7.42 -1.30
C GLY A 110 1.54 6.02 -1.76
N PHE A 111 2.24 5.28 -0.90
CA PHE A 111 2.59 3.89 -1.13
C PHE A 111 2.17 3.02 0.06
N ARG A 112 1.82 1.77 -0.22
CA ARG A 112 1.70 0.70 0.77
C ARG A 112 2.28 -0.58 0.19
N ALA A 113 3.21 -1.20 0.90
CA ALA A 113 3.80 -2.46 0.50
C ALA A 113 2.81 -3.63 0.68
N PRO A 114 2.62 -4.49 -0.32
CA PRO A 114 1.85 -5.72 -0.20
C PRO A 114 2.26 -6.54 1.02
N THR A 115 1.26 -7.05 1.76
CA THR A 115 1.48 -7.82 3.00
C THR A 115 2.40 -7.09 3.99
N PHE A 116 2.39 -5.74 4.00
CA PHE A 116 3.23 -4.90 4.85
C PHE A 116 4.71 -5.32 4.84
N SER A 117 5.24 -5.62 3.65
CA SER A 117 6.56 -6.21 3.44
C SER A 117 7.72 -5.21 3.49
N LEU A 118 7.47 -3.96 3.89
CA LEU A 118 8.53 -3.01 4.16
C LEU A 118 9.28 -3.42 5.45
N SER A 119 10.57 -3.65 5.32
CA SER A 119 11.46 -4.08 6.39
C SER A 119 12.86 -3.52 6.17
N ASN A 120 13.79 -3.77 7.10
CA ASN A 120 15.18 -3.34 6.92
C ASN A 120 15.85 -3.96 5.67
N THR A 121 15.41 -5.12 5.21
CA THR A 121 15.95 -5.76 4.00
C THR A 121 15.34 -5.22 2.71
N SER A 122 14.20 -4.58 2.79
CA SER A 122 13.49 -3.97 1.66
C SER A 122 13.40 -2.43 1.72
N SER A 123 14.12 -1.81 2.67
CA SER A 123 14.12 -0.35 2.88
C SER A 123 14.67 0.46 1.69
N TRP A 124 15.39 -0.18 0.78
CA TRP A 124 15.81 0.38 -0.52
C TRP A 124 14.63 0.96 -1.32
N ALA A 125 13.40 0.49 -1.07
CA ALA A 125 12.20 0.99 -1.74
C ALA A 125 11.93 2.47 -1.42
N ILE A 126 12.32 2.94 -0.23
CA ILE A 126 12.13 4.34 0.18
C ILE A 126 12.91 5.29 -0.73
N ASP A 127 14.16 4.96 -1.05
CA ASP A 127 14.98 5.81 -1.93
C ASP A 127 14.31 5.92 -3.32
N ILE A 128 13.80 4.80 -3.87
CA ILE A 128 13.11 4.78 -5.16
C ILE A 128 11.79 5.57 -5.11
N LEU A 129 11.04 5.46 -4.02
CA LEU A 129 9.80 6.22 -3.85
C LEU A 129 10.07 7.72 -3.76
N GLU A 130 11.10 8.14 -3.00
CA GLU A 130 11.52 9.55 -2.92
C GLU A 130 11.98 10.11 -4.28
N GLU A 131 12.70 9.33 -5.07
CA GLU A 131 13.13 9.69 -6.42
C GLU A 131 11.98 9.87 -7.41
N ASN A 132 10.81 9.29 -7.11
CA ASN A 132 9.60 9.37 -7.93
C ASN A 132 8.48 10.19 -7.29
N ASP A 133 8.84 11.16 -6.43
CA ASP A 133 7.95 12.15 -5.82
C ASP A 133 6.83 11.58 -4.92
N TYR A 134 7.00 10.38 -4.38
CA TYR A 134 6.13 9.91 -3.31
C TYR A 134 6.42 10.69 -2.03
N VAL A 135 5.37 10.97 -1.26
CA VAL A 135 5.46 11.82 -0.07
C VAL A 135 5.15 11.06 1.22
N TYR A 136 4.48 9.91 1.13
CA TYR A 136 4.23 9.08 2.30
C TYR A 136 4.18 7.59 1.98
N ASP A 137 4.37 6.81 3.04
CA ASP A 137 4.22 5.36 3.09
C ASP A 137 3.23 4.98 4.21
N SER A 138 2.58 3.84 4.09
CA SER A 138 1.73 3.26 5.13
C SER A 138 1.90 1.75 5.18
N SER A 139 3.15 1.31 5.33
CA SER A 139 3.52 -0.11 5.31
C SER A 139 3.95 -0.66 6.67
N ILE A 140 4.19 0.20 7.66
CA ILE A 140 4.72 -0.24 8.95
C ILE A 140 3.59 -0.60 9.91
N VAL A 141 3.67 -1.81 10.46
CA VAL A 141 2.78 -2.30 11.51
C VAL A 141 3.57 -2.36 12.83
N PRO A 142 3.29 -1.49 13.82
CA PRO A 142 4.01 -1.45 15.10
C PRO A 142 3.66 -2.62 16.04
N ALA A 143 3.52 -3.81 15.50
CA ALA A 143 3.22 -5.05 16.21
C ALA A 143 4.03 -6.20 15.62
N LYS A 144 4.13 -7.32 16.31
CA LYS A 144 4.73 -8.54 15.78
C LYS A 144 3.62 -9.50 15.36
N THR A 145 3.64 -9.89 14.09
CA THR A 145 2.78 -10.96 13.54
C THR A 145 3.65 -12.11 13.02
N SER A 146 3.02 -13.15 12.47
CA SER A 146 3.74 -14.27 11.84
C SER A 146 4.34 -13.96 10.48
N MET A 147 3.83 -12.94 9.78
CA MET A 147 4.18 -12.65 8.39
C MET A 147 4.86 -11.29 8.19
N TYR A 148 4.65 -10.34 9.09
CA TYR A 148 5.14 -8.97 8.99
C TYR A 148 5.18 -8.30 10.37
N GLY A 149 5.69 -7.08 10.41
CA GLY A 149 5.60 -6.21 11.57
C GLY A 149 6.94 -5.72 12.09
N SER A 150 6.90 -4.51 12.60
CA SER A 150 8.01 -3.74 13.17
C SER A 150 7.64 -3.32 14.60
N PRO A 151 7.75 -4.22 15.60
CA PRO A 151 7.21 -3.99 16.95
C PRO A 151 7.84 -2.80 17.69
N ASN A 152 9.01 -2.36 17.24
CA ASN A 152 9.73 -1.21 17.80
C ASN A 152 9.43 0.11 17.08
N ALA A 153 8.64 0.09 16.00
CA ALA A 153 8.31 1.27 15.23
C ALA A 153 7.49 2.29 16.05
N GLU A 154 7.52 3.54 15.60
CA GLU A 154 6.69 4.60 16.15
C GLU A 154 5.20 4.30 15.90
N HIS A 155 4.33 4.86 16.75
CA HIS A 155 2.88 4.67 16.67
C HIS A 155 2.13 5.88 16.09
N LYS A 156 2.84 6.95 15.81
CA LYS A 156 2.30 8.19 15.22
C LYS A 156 3.05 8.45 13.93
N PRO A 157 2.52 9.25 13.00
CA PRO A 157 3.24 9.60 11.78
C PRO A 157 4.64 10.16 12.06
N TYR A 158 5.63 9.69 11.32
CA TYR A 158 7.04 10.06 11.47
C TYR A 158 7.78 10.00 10.15
N ARG A 159 8.92 10.67 10.04
CA ARG A 159 9.75 10.65 8.83
C ARG A 159 10.64 9.42 8.80
N ILE A 160 10.74 8.81 7.62
CA ILE A 160 11.56 7.61 7.39
C ILE A 160 12.61 7.86 6.31
N THR A 161 13.67 7.06 6.36
CA THR A 161 14.71 6.93 5.35
C THR A 161 15.00 5.46 5.11
N SER A 162 15.71 5.11 4.04
CA SER A 162 16.19 3.74 3.82
C SER A 162 17.10 3.20 4.93
N LYS A 163 17.62 4.08 5.79
CA LYS A 163 18.44 3.73 6.96
C LYS A 163 17.66 3.66 8.27
N SER A 164 16.47 4.24 8.33
CA SER A 164 15.63 4.29 9.53
C SER A 164 14.16 4.22 9.17
N ILE A 165 13.61 3.01 9.18
CA ILE A 165 12.19 2.77 8.87
C ILE A 165 11.31 2.65 10.12
N GLU A 166 11.89 2.47 11.32
CA GLU A 166 11.14 2.26 12.57
C GLU A 166 11.13 3.50 13.46
N LYS A 167 12.06 4.43 13.25
CA LYS A 167 12.26 5.61 14.08
C LYS A 167 12.32 6.88 13.25
N ASN A 168 11.81 7.96 13.84
CA ASN A 168 11.83 9.25 13.19
C ASN A 168 13.25 9.66 12.80
N ASP A 169 13.44 9.90 11.52
CA ASP A 169 14.66 10.48 10.95
C ASP A 169 14.29 11.85 10.33
N PRO A 170 14.70 12.97 10.93
CA PRO A 170 14.37 14.29 10.42
C PRO A 170 14.88 14.60 9.01
N SER A 171 15.85 13.82 8.51
CA SER A 171 16.37 13.96 7.15
C SER A 171 15.49 13.31 6.08
N GLY A 172 14.55 12.44 6.49
CA GLY A 172 13.65 11.74 5.58
C GLY A 172 12.64 12.69 4.92
N LYS A 173 12.32 12.43 3.68
CA LYS A 173 11.28 13.14 2.92
C LYS A 173 9.94 12.44 3.01
N LEU A 174 9.93 11.09 3.04
CA LEU A 174 8.71 10.31 3.21
C LEU A 174 8.22 10.37 4.66
N ILE A 175 6.89 10.47 4.79
CA ILE A 175 6.21 10.33 6.08
C ILE A 175 5.60 8.93 6.14
N GLU A 176 5.98 8.15 7.14
CA GLU A 176 5.30 6.90 7.46
C GLU A 176 4.03 7.20 8.25
N PHE A 177 2.91 6.63 7.79
CA PHE A 177 1.65 6.55 8.52
C PHE A 177 1.44 5.12 9.01
N PRO A 178 1.96 4.78 10.21
CA PRO A 178 1.92 3.40 10.68
C PRO A 178 0.48 2.93 10.92
N LEU A 179 0.25 1.64 10.74
CA LEU A 179 -1.05 1.05 11.00
C LEU A 179 -1.41 1.18 12.48
N LEU A 180 -2.70 1.43 12.71
CA LEU A 180 -3.24 1.47 14.06
C LEU A 180 -3.09 0.08 14.72
N VAL A 181 -2.48 0.06 15.89
CA VAL A 181 -2.40 -1.14 16.72
C VAL A 181 -3.00 -0.86 18.08
N THR A 182 -3.67 -1.85 18.63
CA THR A 182 -4.19 -1.81 20.00
C THR A 182 -3.47 -2.82 20.90
N ARG A 183 -3.73 -2.74 22.20
CA ARG A 183 -3.23 -3.75 23.15
C ARG A 183 -4.39 -4.59 23.66
N PHE A 184 -4.27 -5.90 23.51
CA PHE A 184 -5.18 -6.86 24.08
C PHE A 184 -4.40 -7.91 24.86
N LEU A 185 -4.74 -8.13 26.14
CA LEU A 185 -4.03 -9.05 27.06
C LEU A 185 -2.50 -8.87 27.07
N GLY A 186 -2.04 -7.60 27.03
CA GLY A 186 -0.61 -7.24 27.04
C GLY A 186 0.11 -7.38 25.71
N LYS A 187 -0.51 -7.94 24.67
CA LYS A 187 0.05 -8.06 23.31
C LYS A 187 -0.44 -6.93 22.42
N LYS A 188 0.44 -6.43 21.56
CA LYS A 188 0.05 -5.51 20.47
C LYS A 188 -0.59 -6.34 19.37
N ILE A 189 -1.76 -5.91 18.90
CA ILE A 189 -2.48 -6.49 17.75
C ILE A 189 -2.83 -5.35 16.77
N PRO A 190 -2.62 -5.57 15.45
CA PRO A 190 -3.06 -4.66 14.42
C PRO A 190 -4.57 -4.64 14.28
#